data_70931ad46cf1f9b068936b959aa573ce
#
_entry.id   70931ad46cf1f9b068936b959aa573ce
#
_cell.length_a   1.000
_cell.length_b   1.000
_cell.length_c   1.000
_cell.angle_alpha   90.00
_cell.angle_beta   90.00
_cell.angle_gamma   90.00
#
_symmetry.space_group_name_H-M   'P 1'
#
loop_
_entity.id
_entity.type
_entity.pdbx_description
1 polymer ?
#
loop_
_entity_poly.entity_id
_entity_poly.type
_entity_poly.pdbx_seq_one_letter_code
_entity_poly.pdbx_strand_id
1 'polypeptide(L)'
;GRGTLLTTYLPSDGRDPFVVDKRDLTDQHNVVVTYHNPYDNVEPLAHLFFQRCLDANITPYVVTKKTVFKWQEGFWAVMKDVFDEHYKSRFEEKGLLQACGGDLQHLISDAATMQLIRWTDGGFGMAAHNYDGDMLTD
;
A
#
# COMPACT_ATOMS: atom_id res chain seq x y z
N GLY A 1 -26.18 -5.88 18.14
CA GLY A 1 -27.06 -7.01 18.45
C GLY A 1 -26.62 -8.28 17.75
N ARG A 2 -27.21 -9.38 18.13
CA ARG A 2 -27.03 -10.70 17.51
C ARG A 2 -27.77 -10.78 16.19
N GLY A 3 -27.28 -11.57 15.24
CA GLY A 3 -27.91 -11.75 13.94
C GLY A 3 -26.92 -12.19 12.87
N THR A 4 -27.29 -11.97 11.62
CA THR A 4 -26.42 -12.25 10.47
C THR A 4 -26.18 -10.95 9.71
N LEU A 5 -24.93 -10.64 9.47
CA LEU A 5 -24.51 -9.54 8.60
C LEU A 5 -24.23 -10.09 7.20
N LEU A 6 -24.81 -9.48 6.18
CA LEU A 6 -24.57 -9.81 4.79
C LEU A 6 -23.94 -8.61 4.07
N THR A 7 -22.89 -8.86 3.31
CA THR A 7 -22.33 -7.91 2.35
C THR A 7 -22.68 -8.38 0.95
N THR A 8 -23.38 -7.54 0.19
CA THR A 8 -23.87 -7.87 -1.15
C THR A 8 -23.27 -6.95 -2.18
N TYR A 9 -22.76 -7.51 -3.28
CA TYR A 9 -22.28 -6.76 -4.43
C TYR A 9 -23.37 -6.68 -5.49
N LEU A 10 -23.64 -5.46 -5.96
CA LEU A 10 -24.60 -5.15 -7.01
C LEU A 10 -23.83 -4.71 -8.27
N PRO A 11 -23.61 -5.60 -9.26
CA PRO A 11 -22.89 -5.22 -10.48
C PRO A 11 -23.65 -4.17 -11.28
N SER A 12 -22.92 -3.19 -11.83
CA SER A 12 -23.51 -2.15 -12.69
C SER A 12 -23.74 -2.62 -14.14
N ASP A 13 -23.22 -3.78 -14.50
CA ASP A 13 -23.31 -4.35 -15.86
C ASP A 13 -24.56 -5.24 -16.09
N GLY A 14 -25.48 -5.25 -15.15
CA GLY A 14 -26.75 -6.00 -15.22
C GLY A 14 -26.67 -7.46 -14.83
N ARG A 15 -25.52 -7.94 -14.34
CA ARG A 15 -25.44 -9.28 -13.74
C ARG A 15 -26.21 -9.33 -12.40
N ASP A 16 -26.61 -10.52 -12.01
CA ASP A 16 -27.32 -10.70 -10.74
C ASP A 16 -26.46 -10.33 -9.52
N PRO A 17 -27.05 -9.69 -8.51
CA PRO A 17 -26.39 -9.45 -7.22
C PRO A 17 -25.96 -10.76 -6.56
N PHE A 18 -24.85 -10.71 -5.81
CA PHE A 18 -24.43 -11.87 -5.02
C PHE A 18 -23.84 -11.45 -3.67
N VAL A 19 -23.96 -12.34 -2.69
CA VAL A 19 -23.40 -12.15 -1.35
C VAL A 19 -21.90 -12.45 -1.39
N VAL A 20 -21.08 -11.46 -1.08
CA VAL A 20 -19.62 -11.60 -1.04
C VAL A 20 -19.10 -12.02 0.32
N ASP A 21 -19.83 -11.72 1.40
CA ASP A 21 -19.48 -12.12 2.76
C ASP A 21 -20.73 -12.29 3.61
N LYS A 22 -20.68 -13.28 4.48
CA LYS A 22 -21.71 -13.55 5.48
C LYS A 22 -21.05 -13.77 6.83
N ARG A 23 -21.51 -13.05 7.85
CA ARG A 23 -21.02 -13.13 9.23
C ARG A 23 -22.15 -13.39 10.19
N ASP A 24 -22.04 -14.42 11.01
CA ASP A 24 -22.97 -14.65 12.12
C ASP A 24 -22.46 -13.89 13.35
N LEU A 25 -23.27 -12.94 13.80
CA LEU A 25 -22.96 -12.10 14.96
C LEU A 25 -23.59 -12.75 16.19
N THR A 26 -22.78 -13.44 16.97
CA THR A 26 -23.22 -14.16 18.17
C THR A 26 -23.18 -13.30 19.42
N ASP A 27 -22.41 -12.22 19.40
CA ASP A 27 -22.30 -11.30 20.53
C ASP A 27 -23.36 -10.21 20.50
N GLN A 28 -23.69 -9.67 21.67
CA GLN A 28 -24.66 -8.57 21.79
C GLN A 28 -24.07 -7.25 21.29
N HIS A 29 -22.78 -7.05 21.47
CA HIS A 29 -22.09 -5.85 21.04
C HIS A 29 -21.08 -6.19 19.95
N ASN A 30 -21.20 -5.54 18.79
CA ASN A 30 -20.35 -5.78 17.63
C ASN A 30 -19.95 -4.45 17.01
N VAL A 31 -18.72 -4.40 16.46
CA VAL A 31 -18.27 -3.31 15.60
C VAL A 31 -17.95 -3.88 14.24
N VAL A 32 -18.51 -3.27 13.20
CA VAL A 32 -18.25 -3.64 11.81
C VAL A 32 -17.61 -2.45 11.11
N VAL A 33 -16.49 -2.68 10.44
CA VAL A 33 -15.77 -1.66 9.69
C VAL A 33 -15.64 -2.11 8.25
N THR A 34 -16.02 -1.24 7.32
CA THR A 34 -15.87 -1.50 5.88
C THR A 34 -14.88 -0.50 5.29
N TYR A 35 -13.85 -1.00 4.61
CA TYR A 35 -12.91 -0.18 3.86
C TYR A 35 -13.17 -0.32 2.37
N HIS A 36 -13.13 0.81 1.67
CA HIS A 36 -13.16 0.85 0.21
C HIS A 36 -11.94 1.62 -0.30
N ASN A 37 -11.16 0.99 -1.16
CA ASN A 37 -9.99 1.61 -1.79
C ASN A 37 -10.04 1.35 -3.30
N PRO A 38 -10.16 2.42 -4.13
CA PRO A 38 -10.04 2.26 -5.57
C PRO A 38 -8.57 1.98 -5.93
N TYR A 39 -8.33 0.93 -6.72
CA TYR A 39 -6.99 0.62 -7.19
C TYR A 39 -6.58 1.33 -8.49
N ASP A 40 -7.53 1.88 -9.23
CA ASP A 40 -7.26 2.56 -10.50
C ASP A 40 -6.31 3.76 -10.35
N ASN A 41 -6.21 4.33 -9.16
CA ASN A 41 -5.33 5.46 -8.87
C ASN A 41 -3.92 5.05 -8.42
N VAL A 42 -3.64 3.77 -8.18
CA VAL A 42 -2.35 3.31 -7.68
C VAL A 42 -1.27 3.39 -8.75
N GLU A 43 -1.57 2.99 -9.97
CA GLU A 43 -0.62 3.07 -11.09
C GLU A 43 -0.17 4.51 -11.39
N PRO A 44 -1.07 5.50 -11.56
CA PRO A 44 -0.67 6.90 -11.70
C PRO A 44 0.13 7.42 -10.50
N LEU A 45 -0.23 7.02 -9.28
CA LEU A 45 0.51 7.37 -8.07
C LEU A 45 1.94 6.80 -8.11
N ALA A 46 2.09 5.56 -8.54
CA ALA A 46 3.39 4.91 -8.66
C ALA A 46 4.32 5.69 -9.61
N HIS A 47 3.83 6.08 -10.78
CA HIS A 47 4.59 6.90 -11.73
C HIS A 47 5.01 8.24 -11.13
N LEU A 48 4.11 8.93 -10.45
CA LEU A 48 4.43 10.21 -9.78
C LEU A 48 5.47 10.02 -8.69
N PHE A 49 5.31 8.99 -7.87
CA PHE A 49 6.22 8.71 -6.76
C PHE A 49 7.63 8.40 -7.23
N PHE A 50 7.78 7.46 -8.17
CA PHE A 50 9.11 7.08 -8.66
C PHE A 50 9.79 8.22 -9.41
N GLN A 51 9.05 8.97 -10.21
CA GLN A 51 9.62 10.14 -10.88
C GLN A 51 10.10 11.18 -9.86
N ARG A 52 9.34 11.44 -8.81
CA ARG A 52 9.74 12.35 -7.74
C ARG A 52 11.00 11.88 -7.01
N CYS A 53 11.11 10.58 -6.75
CA CYS A 53 12.31 10.01 -6.15
C CYS A 53 13.54 10.16 -7.06
N LEU A 54 13.39 9.95 -8.35
CA LEU A 54 14.47 10.16 -9.33
C LEU A 54 14.90 11.63 -9.39
N ASP A 55 13.95 12.55 -9.45
CA ASP A 55 14.24 13.99 -9.53
C ASP A 55 14.96 14.49 -8.27
N ALA A 56 14.61 13.93 -7.12
CA ALA A 56 15.21 14.25 -5.83
C ALA A 56 16.51 13.47 -5.53
N ASN A 57 16.88 12.49 -6.36
CA ASN A 57 18.00 11.57 -6.14
C ASN A 57 17.91 10.83 -4.80
N ILE A 58 16.75 10.26 -4.49
CA ILE A 58 16.48 9.52 -3.27
C ILE A 58 16.04 8.09 -3.54
N THR A 59 16.29 7.20 -2.57
CA THR A 59 15.92 5.78 -2.64
C THR A 59 14.43 5.59 -2.33
N PRO A 60 13.68 4.87 -3.20
CA PRO A 60 12.26 4.64 -2.97
C PRO A 60 12.01 3.43 -2.06
N TYR A 61 11.01 3.53 -1.22
CA TYR A 61 10.46 2.43 -0.41
C TYR A 61 8.94 2.42 -0.50
N VAL A 62 8.34 1.23 -0.45
CA VAL A 62 6.89 1.08 -0.33
C VAL A 62 6.58 0.57 1.08
N VAL A 63 5.66 1.24 1.75
CA VAL A 63 5.30 0.94 3.14
C VAL A 63 3.84 0.50 3.20
N THR A 64 3.59 -0.65 3.81
CA THR A 64 2.23 -1.14 4.06
C THR A 64 2.10 -1.75 5.45
N LYS A 65 0.87 -2.01 5.86
CA LYS A 65 0.56 -2.85 7.03
C LYS A 65 -0.16 -4.13 6.57
N LYS A 66 0.36 -4.78 5.54
CA LYS A 66 -0.24 -5.98 4.94
C LYS A 66 -0.41 -7.16 5.90
N THR A 67 0.32 -7.18 6.98
CA THR A 67 0.18 -8.22 8.02
C THR A 67 -1.16 -8.14 8.75
N VAL A 68 -1.76 -6.97 8.80
CA VAL A 68 -3.08 -6.70 9.38
C VAL A 68 -4.11 -6.42 8.28
N PHE A 69 -3.76 -5.53 7.37
CA PHE A 69 -4.61 -5.13 6.24
C PHE A 69 -4.16 -5.84 4.97
N LYS A 70 -4.56 -7.10 4.81
CA LYS A 70 -4.10 -7.95 3.70
C LYS A 70 -4.44 -7.41 2.31
N TRP A 71 -5.48 -6.59 2.19
CA TRP A 71 -5.83 -5.91 0.94
C TRP A 71 -4.74 -4.94 0.45
N GLN A 72 -3.82 -4.51 1.31
CA GLN A 72 -2.67 -3.67 0.91
C GLN A 72 -1.61 -4.43 0.09
N GLU A 73 -1.69 -5.75 0.00
CA GLU A 73 -0.81 -6.54 -0.87
C GLU A 73 -0.95 -6.13 -2.34
N GLY A 74 -2.18 -5.81 -2.77
CA GLY A 74 -2.45 -5.31 -4.14
C GLY A 74 -1.77 -3.96 -4.42
N PHE A 75 -1.71 -3.07 -3.44
CA PHE A 75 -0.97 -1.81 -3.56
C PHE A 75 0.52 -2.07 -3.83
N TRP A 76 1.14 -2.93 -3.04
CA TRP A 76 2.53 -3.33 -3.24
C TRP A 76 2.74 -3.94 -4.63
N ALA A 77 1.87 -4.85 -5.07
CA ALA A 77 1.99 -5.52 -6.36
C ALA A 77 2.02 -4.50 -7.51
N VAL A 78 1.08 -3.56 -7.54
CA VAL A 78 1.04 -2.51 -8.59
C VAL A 78 2.28 -1.63 -8.54
N MET A 79 2.71 -1.20 -7.35
CA MET A 79 3.92 -0.39 -7.19
C MET A 79 5.16 -1.13 -7.73
N LYS A 80 5.29 -2.41 -7.41
CA LYS A 80 6.42 -3.25 -7.85
C LYS A 80 6.42 -3.45 -9.37
N ASP A 81 5.26 -3.74 -9.95
CA ASP A 81 5.13 -3.93 -11.40
C ASP A 81 5.54 -2.66 -12.16
N VAL A 82 5.02 -1.51 -11.75
CA VAL A 82 5.38 -0.21 -12.37
C VAL A 82 6.88 0.08 -12.20
N PHE A 83 7.43 -0.20 -11.04
CA PHE A 83 8.85 -0.02 -10.78
C PHE A 83 9.70 -0.88 -11.72
N ASP A 84 9.42 -2.17 -11.79
CA ASP A 84 10.20 -3.12 -12.62
C ASP A 84 10.12 -2.80 -14.11
N GLU A 85 8.92 -2.42 -14.59
CA GLU A 85 8.71 -2.17 -16.01
C GLU A 85 9.29 -0.83 -16.49
N HIS A 86 9.22 0.22 -15.64
CA HIS A 86 9.45 1.59 -16.11
C HIS A 86 10.58 2.33 -15.40
N TYR A 87 10.99 1.93 -14.19
CA TYR A 87 11.87 2.75 -13.36
C TYR A 87 13.14 2.07 -12.88
N LYS A 88 13.16 0.77 -12.70
CA LYS A 88 14.27 0.06 -12.07
C LYS A 88 15.63 0.39 -12.69
N SER A 89 15.75 0.36 -14.01
CA SER A 89 17.00 0.65 -14.71
C SER A 89 17.49 2.08 -14.45
N ARG A 90 16.58 3.05 -14.39
CA ARG A 90 16.94 4.44 -14.12
C ARG A 90 17.46 4.66 -12.70
N PHE A 91 16.88 3.94 -11.72
CA PHE A 91 17.38 3.96 -10.34
C PHE A 91 18.74 3.26 -10.21
N GLU A 92 18.94 2.16 -10.92
CA GLU A 92 20.22 1.45 -10.97
C GLU A 92 21.34 2.32 -11.57
N GLU A 93 21.07 3.00 -12.68
CA GLU A 93 22.02 3.93 -13.32
C GLU A 93 22.45 5.07 -12.39
N LYS A 94 21.54 5.56 -11.57
CA LYS A 94 21.81 6.62 -10.58
C LYS A 94 22.43 6.09 -9.28
N GLY A 95 22.57 4.77 -9.11
CA GLY A 95 23.09 4.17 -7.89
C GLY A 95 22.19 4.33 -6.66
N LEU A 96 20.89 4.53 -6.85
CA LEU A 96 19.93 4.81 -5.78
C LEU A 96 19.36 3.55 -5.11
N LEU A 97 19.70 2.35 -5.57
CA LEU A 97 19.21 1.09 -5.02
C LEU A 97 20.23 0.37 -4.13
N GLN A 98 21.42 0.93 -3.91
CA GLN A 98 22.46 0.28 -3.12
C GLN A 98 22.02 0.04 -1.66
N ALA A 99 21.36 1.02 -1.05
CA ALA A 99 20.88 0.92 0.32
C ALA A 99 19.79 -0.13 0.53
N CYS A 100 19.08 -0.52 -0.54
CA CYS A 100 17.99 -1.51 -0.50
C CYS A 100 18.30 -2.81 -1.25
N GLY A 101 19.59 -3.12 -1.43
CA GLY A 101 20.02 -4.40 -1.99
C GLY A 101 19.79 -4.55 -3.49
N GLY A 102 19.63 -3.46 -4.22
CA GLY A 102 19.49 -3.45 -5.68
C GLY A 102 18.06 -3.62 -6.19
N ASP A 103 17.06 -3.57 -5.32
CA ASP A 103 15.65 -3.68 -5.71
C ASP A 103 14.76 -2.84 -4.81
N LEU A 104 13.52 -2.60 -5.26
CA LEU A 104 12.52 -1.90 -4.45
C LEU A 104 12.18 -2.70 -3.19
N GLN A 105 12.27 -2.07 -2.05
CA GLN A 105 11.98 -2.69 -0.76
C GLN A 105 10.53 -2.44 -0.32
N HIS A 106 9.91 -3.49 0.19
CA HIS A 106 8.61 -3.44 0.83
C HIS A 106 8.80 -3.49 2.35
N LEU A 107 8.50 -2.39 3.02
CA LEU A 107 8.60 -2.29 4.47
C LEU A 107 7.22 -2.41 5.11
N ILE A 108 7.14 -3.15 6.20
CA ILE A 108 5.98 -3.10 7.09
C ILE A 108 6.06 -1.80 7.91
N SER A 109 4.93 -1.14 8.16
CA SER A 109 4.89 0.18 8.78
C SER A 109 5.66 0.29 10.11
N ASP A 110 5.64 -0.78 10.92
CA ASP A 110 6.41 -0.82 12.18
C ASP A 110 7.92 -0.74 11.91
N ALA A 111 8.40 -1.51 10.94
CA ALA A 111 9.81 -1.49 10.54
C ALA A 111 10.18 -0.14 9.90
N ALA A 112 9.28 0.45 9.11
CA ALA A 112 9.47 1.78 8.54
C ALA A 112 9.63 2.84 9.62
N THR A 113 8.80 2.81 10.67
CA THR A 113 8.92 3.71 11.82
C THR A 113 10.29 3.60 12.48
N MET A 114 10.77 2.37 12.70
CA MET A 114 12.11 2.14 13.26
C MET A 114 13.21 2.69 12.36
N GLN A 115 13.08 2.52 11.05
CA GLN A 115 14.06 3.03 10.09
C GLN A 115 14.07 4.56 10.02
N LEU A 116 12.92 5.22 10.12
CA LEU A 116 12.84 6.69 10.17
C LEU A 116 13.68 7.26 11.33
N ILE A 117 13.69 6.58 12.47
CA ILE A 117 14.50 6.99 13.62
C ILE A 117 15.99 6.75 13.38
N ARG A 118 16.34 5.69 12.64
CA ARG A 118 17.72 5.24 12.45
C ARG A 118 18.41 5.85 11.24
N TRP A 119 17.68 6.19 10.19
CA TRP A 119 18.23 6.73 8.94
C TRP A 119 18.41 8.26 9.06
N THR A 120 19.44 8.63 9.79
CA THR A 120 19.72 10.05 10.09
C THR A 120 20.26 10.83 8.90
N ASP A 121 20.79 10.13 7.90
CA ASP A 121 21.38 10.79 6.71
C ASP A 121 20.32 11.20 5.68
N GLY A 122 19.09 10.69 5.81
CA GLY A 122 18.03 10.97 4.84
C GLY A 122 18.25 10.29 3.49
N GLY A 123 17.74 10.90 2.41
CA GLY A 123 17.92 10.39 1.05
C GLY A 123 17.00 9.25 0.67
N PHE A 124 15.80 9.18 1.22
CA PHE A 124 14.79 8.16 0.91
C PHE A 124 13.40 8.78 0.78
N GLY A 125 12.54 8.11 0.02
CA GLY A 125 11.11 8.40 -0.11
C GLY A 125 10.29 7.18 0.24
N MET A 126 9.10 7.39 0.79
CA MET A 126 8.17 6.32 1.16
C MET A 126 6.80 6.55 0.52
N ALA A 127 6.29 5.55 -0.19
CA ALA A 127 4.90 5.50 -0.62
C ALA A 127 4.09 4.63 0.33
N ALA A 128 2.96 5.14 0.79
CA ALA A 128 2.10 4.45 1.75
C ALA A 128 0.63 4.78 1.50
N HIS A 129 -0.27 3.95 2.02
CA HIS A 129 -1.68 4.30 2.10
C HIS A 129 -1.89 5.48 3.05
N ASN A 130 -3.01 6.19 2.89
CA ASN A 130 -3.32 7.42 3.60
C ASN A 130 -3.12 7.30 5.12
N TYR A 131 -3.69 6.26 5.74
CA TYR A 131 -3.56 6.06 7.19
C TYR A 131 -2.10 5.83 7.62
N ASP A 132 -1.39 4.92 6.93
CA ASP A 132 0.00 4.62 7.25
C ASP A 132 0.91 5.83 7.01
N GLY A 133 0.66 6.57 5.94
CA GLY A 133 1.39 7.81 5.62
C GLY A 133 1.16 8.89 6.66
N ASP A 134 -0.07 9.06 7.11
CA ASP A 134 -0.43 10.01 8.18
C ASP A 134 0.31 9.67 9.48
N MET A 135 0.29 8.40 9.88
CA MET A 135 1.03 7.95 11.07
C MET A 135 2.54 8.14 10.97
N LEU A 136 3.13 7.89 9.79
CA LEU A 136 4.57 7.99 9.59
C LEU A 136 5.06 9.46 9.60
N THR A 137 4.18 10.40 9.28
CA THR A 137 4.53 11.82 9.20
C THR A 137 4.22 12.61 10.46
N ASP A 138 3.55 12.03 11.41
CA ASP A 138 3.30 12.61 12.73
C ASP A 138 4.49 12.41 13.67
#